data_f756fc55c916dbf371e8293fc8cf09fe
#
_entry.id   f756fc55c916dbf371e8293fc8cf09fe
#
_cell.length_a   1.000
_cell.length_b   1.000
_cell.length_c   1.000
_cell.angle_alpha   90.00
_cell.angle_beta   90.00
_cell.angle_gamma   90.00
#
_symmetry.space_group_name_H-M   'P 1'
#
loop_
_entity.id
_entity.type
_entity.pdbx_description
1 polymer ?
#
loop_
_entity_poly.entity_id
_entity_poly.type
_entity_poly.pdbx_seq_one_letter_code
_entity_poly.pdbx_strand_id
1 'polypeptide(L)'
;MNETTRADIAIIGTGPAGVSAAITARVRGKQVLLFGSKGLTTKMTKAHTIRNYPGLPDITGTDLADKLKHHLDVMGVEITEKQV
;
A
#
# COMPACT_ATOMS: atom_id res chain seq x y z
N MET A 1 22.66 1.37 -4.22
CA MET A 1 21.77 2.33 -3.56
C MET A 1 22.62 3.38 -2.89
N ASN A 2 22.33 4.63 -3.15
CA ASN A 2 23.08 5.69 -2.50
C ASN A 2 22.41 6.04 -1.15
N GLU A 3 23.06 6.91 -0.41
CA GLU A 3 22.64 7.27 0.95
C GLU A 3 21.26 7.93 0.98
N THR A 4 20.88 8.65 -0.08
CA THR A 4 19.62 9.38 -0.11
C THR A 4 18.40 8.47 -0.24
N THR A 5 18.62 7.21 -0.60
CA THR A 5 17.54 6.23 -0.74
C THR A 5 17.47 5.25 0.41
N ARG A 6 18.20 5.53 1.48
CA ARG A 6 18.17 4.67 2.66
C ARG A 6 16.81 4.77 3.35
N ALA A 7 16.20 3.62 3.61
CA ALA A 7 14.90 3.54 4.27
C ALA A 7 15.05 2.96 5.66
N ASP A 8 14.13 3.34 6.54
CA ASP A 8 14.02 2.75 7.87
C ASP A 8 13.33 1.39 7.82
N ILE A 9 12.35 1.25 6.92
CA ILE A 9 11.51 0.05 6.81
C ILE A 9 11.31 -0.27 5.35
N ALA A 10 11.49 -1.54 5.00
CA ALA A 10 11.13 -2.07 3.69
C ALA A 10 9.95 -3.03 3.86
N ILE A 11 8.89 -2.81 3.09
CA ILE A 11 7.68 -3.62 3.15
C ILE A 11 7.52 -4.31 1.80
N ILE A 12 7.34 -5.62 1.84
CA ILE A 12 7.15 -6.42 0.64
C ILE A 12 5.70 -6.87 0.58
N GLY A 13 5.02 -6.44 -0.45
CA GLY A 13 3.61 -6.75 -0.67
C GLY A 13 2.73 -5.52 -0.63
N THR A 14 1.81 -5.45 -1.59
CA THR A 14 0.90 -4.31 -1.76
C THR A 14 -0.56 -4.69 -1.58
N GLY A 15 -0.83 -5.74 -0.78
CA GLY A 15 -2.16 -6.01 -0.30
C GLY A 15 -2.53 -5.04 0.82
N PRO A 16 -3.75 -5.12 1.37
CA PRO A 16 -4.20 -4.19 2.41
C PRO A 16 -3.28 -4.12 3.62
N ALA A 17 -2.72 -5.25 4.04
CA ALA A 17 -1.82 -5.29 5.19
C ALA A 17 -0.53 -4.51 4.93
N GLY A 18 0.10 -4.72 3.76
CA GLY A 18 1.33 -4.02 3.40
C GLY A 18 1.11 -2.53 3.25
N VAL A 19 0.03 -2.13 2.58
CA VAL A 19 -0.33 -0.72 2.42
C VAL A 19 -0.59 -0.07 3.78
N SER A 20 -1.34 -0.73 4.65
CA SER A 20 -1.63 -0.22 5.99
C SER A 20 -0.35 -0.05 6.81
N ALA A 21 0.56 -1.01 6.75
CA ALA A 21 1.85 -0.93 7.44
C ALA A 21 2.68 0.26 6.91
N ALA A 22 2.70 0.47 5.60
CA ALA A 22 3.43 1.57 4.98
C ALA A 22 2.88 2.93 5.45
N ILE A 23 1.57 3.08 5.46
CA ILE A 23 0.92 4.31 5.89
C ILE A 23 1.21 4.56 7.37
N THR A 24 1.06 3.54 8.21
CA THR A 24 1.32 3.65 9.65
C THR A 24 2.77 4.05 9.93
N ALA A 25 3.72 3.43 9.25
CA ALA A 25 5.13 3.77 9.41
C ALA A 25 5.40 5.21 8.98
N ARG A 26 4.79 5.65 7.89
CA ARG A 26 4.97 7.02 7.40
C ARG A 26 4.39 8.05 8.35
N VAL A 27 3.24 7.77 8.95
CA VAL A 27 2.63 8.62 9.97
C VAL A 27 3.58 8.81 11.15
N ARG A 28 4.35 7.79 11.46
CA ARG A 28 5.34 7.84 12.55
C ARG A 28 6.68 8.45 12.11
N GLY A 29 6.73 9.04 10.94
CA GLY A 29 7.93 9.74 10.47
C GLY A 29 9.03 8.85 9.93
N LYS A 30 8.73 7.59 9.59
CA LYS A 30 9.72 6.66 9.06
C LYS A 30 9.82 6.78 7.54
N GLN A 31 11.01 6.55 7.03
CA GLN A 31 11.22 6.41 5.58
C GLN A 31 10.87 4.99 5.18
N VAL A 32 9.96 4.84 4.21
CA VAL A 32 9.40 3.56 3.84
C VAL A 32 9.68 3.25 2.38
N LEU A 33 10.13 2.01 2.11
CA LEU A 33 10.14 1.44 0.78
C LEU A 33 9.04 0.39 0.72
N LEU A 34 8.13 0.52 -0.22
CA LEU A 34 7.03 -0.42 -0.41
C LEU A 34 7.21 -1.09 -1.76
N PHE A 35 7.38 -2.41 -1.76
CA PHE A 35 7.63 -3.20 -2.96
C PHE A 35 6.41 -3.99 -3.36
N GLY A 36 6.09 -3.97 -4.64
CA GLY A 36 5.04 -4.78 -5.23
C GLY A 36 5.33 -5.06 -6.69
N SER A 37 4.86 -6.18 -7.19
CA SER A 37 5.15 -6.57 -8.58
C SER A 37 4.28 -5.84 -9.61
N LYS A 38 3.07 -5.43 -9.24
CA LYS A 38 2.10 -4.78 -10.15
C LYS A 38 1.28 -3.71 -9.45
N GLY A 39 1.91 -2.84 -8.68
CA GLY A 39 1.16 -1.87 -7.89
C GLY A 39 0.38 -2.56 -6.78
N LEU A 40 -0.90 -2.22 -6.61
CA LEU A 40 -1.77 -2.92 -5.66
C LEU A 40 -2.11 -4.30 -6.21
N THR A 41 -2.34 -5.27 -5.30
CA THR A 41 -2.52 -6.66 -5.72
C THR A 41 -3.76 -6.83 -6.59
N THR A 42 -3.66 -7.72 -7.60
CA THR A 42 -4.78 -8.00 -8.48
C THR A 42 -5.93 -8.69 -7.77
N LYS A 43 -5.65 -9.41 -6.69
CA LYS A 43 -6.70 -10.03 -5.86
C LYS A 43 -7.63 -8.98 -5.27
N MET A 44 -7.08 -7.86 -4.84
CA MET A 44 -7.87 -6.76 -4.30
C MET A 44 -8.79 -6.16 -5.36
N THR A 45 -8.27 -5.90 -6.56
CA THR A 45 -9.05 -5.28 -7.63
C THR A 45 -10.11 -6.22 -8.21
N LYS A 46 -9.93 -7.53 -8.07
CA LYS A 46 -10.89 -8.53 -8.57
C LYS A 46 -12.02 -8.83 -7.59
N ALA A 47 -11.90 -8.40 -6.34
CA ALA A 47 -12.96 -8.63 -5.36
C ALA A 47 -14.19 -7.82 -5.71
N HIS A 48 -15.37 -8.46 -5.71
CA HIS A 48 -16.63 -7.75 -6.03
C HIS A 48 -17.04 -6.83 -4.90
N THR A 49 -17.17 -7.37 -3.70
CA THR A 49 -17.55 -6.59 -2.53
C THR A 49 -16.76 -7.08 -1.34
N ILE A 50 -16.17 -6.13 -0.62
CA ILE A 50 -15.39 -6.40 0.58
C ILE A 50 -16.21 -5.89 1.76
N ARG A 51 -16.54 -6.78 2.69
CA ARG A 51 -17.41 -6.45 3.83
C ARG A 51 -16.68 -6.35 5.15
N ASN A 52 -15.46 -6.84 5.19
CA ASN A 52 -14.70 -6.94 6.44
C ASN A 52 -13.54 -5.95 6.52
N TYR A 53 -13.54 -4.92 5.69
CA TYR A 53 -12.52 -3.87 5.81
C TYR A 53 -13.01 -2.81 6.80
N PRO A 54 -12.28 -2.57 7.89
CA PRO A 54 -12.73 -1.63 8.91
C PRO A 54 -12.99 -0.23 8.34
N GLY A 55 -14.15 0.31 8.64
CA GLY A 55 -14.55 1.64 8.19
C GLY A 55 -15.17 1.70 6.80
N LEU A 56 -15.12 0.60 6.04
CA LEU A 56 -15.64 0.52 4.68
C LEU A 56 -16.45 -0.76 4.52
N PRO A 57 -17.68 -0.81 5.02
CA PRO A 57 -18.43 -2.06 5.18
C PRO A 57 -18.88 -2.74 3.89
N ASP A 58 -19.05 -1.98 2.80
CA ASP A 58 -19.50 -2.54 1.52
C ASP A 58 -18.77 -1.82 0.38
N ILE A 59 -17.48 -2.06 0.26
CA ILE A 59 -16.68 -1.44 -0.78
C ILE A 59 -16.27 -2.47 -1.83
N THR A 60 -16.29 -2.07 -3.10
CA THR A 60 -15.75 -2.93 -4.16
C THR A 60 -14.22 -2.99 -4.06
N GLY A 61 -13.65 -4.07 -4.60
CA GLY A 61 -12.19 -4.19 -4.63
C GLY A 61 -11.53 -3.04 -5.38
N THR A 62 -12.13 -2.61 -6.49
CA THR A 62 -11.62 -1.48 -7.28
C THR A 62 -11.64 -0.18 -6.48
N ASP A 63 -12.76 0.11 -5.83
CA ASP A 63 -12.88 1.32 -5.02
C ASP A 63 -11.92 1.31 -3.83
N LEU A 64 -11.75 0.16 -3.20
CA LEU A 64 -10.78 0.03 -2.12
C LEU A 64 -9.36 0.28 -2.60
N ALA A 65 -9.00 -0.31 -3.75
CA ALA A 65 -7.67 -0.09 -4.33
C ALA A 65 -7.43 1.39 -4.62
N ASP A 66 -8.42 2.08 -5.18
CA ASP A 66 -8.32 3.50 -5.48
C ASP A 66 -8.14 4.34 -4.21
N LYS A 67 -8.88 4.02 -3.16
CA LYS A 67 -8.76 4.72 -1.87
C LYS A 67 -7.39 4.50 -1.23
N LEU A 68 -6.89 3.26 -1.26
CA LEU A 68 -5.58 2.95 -0.70
C LEU A 68 -4.47 3.63 -1.48
N LYS A 69 -4.56 3.63 -2.81
CA LYS A 69 -3.58 4.30 -3.66
C LYS A 69 -3.57 5.81 -3.39
N HIS A 70 -4.74 6.41 -3.28
CA HIS A 70 -4.84 7.82 -2.95
C HIS A 70 -4.20 8.12 -1.59
N HIS A 71 -4.44 7.28 -0.60
CA HIS A 71 -3.86 7.46 0.72
C HIS A 71 -2.34 7.37 0.68
N LEU A 72 -1.79 6.41 -0.07
CA LEU A 72 -0.34 6.32 -0.26
C LEU A 72 0.20 7.60 -0.90
N ASP A 73 -0.48 8.12 -1.92
CA ASP A 73 -0.06 9.35 -2.60
C ASP A 73 -0.05 10.54 -1.63
N VAL A 74 -1.08 10.67 -0.80
CA VAL A 74 -1.16 11.73 0.21
C VAL A 74 -0.01 11.65 1.20
N MET A 75 0.38 10.44 1.57
CA MET A 75 1.47 10.22 2.53
C MET A 75 2.85 10.26 1.88
N GLY A 76 2.92 10.41 0.57
CA GLY A 76 4.19 10.45 -0.14
C GLY A 76 4.89 9.10 -0.24
N VAL A 77 4.13 8.01 -0.22
CA VAL A 77 4.67 6.66 -0.36
C VAL A 77 4.45 6.17 -1.78
N GLU A 78 5.54 5.82 -2.47
CA GLU A 78 5.48 5.25 -3.79
C GLU A 78 5.66 3.74 -3.74
N ILE A 79 4.97 3.05 -4.63
CA ILE A 79 5.15 1.61 -4.78
C ILE A 79 6.32 1.38 -5.73
N THR A 80 7.35 0.70 -5.25
CA THR A 80 8.48 0.29 -6.08
C THR A 80 8.13 -1.05 -6.72
N GLU A 81 7.91 -1.05 -8.00
CA GLU A 81 7.54 -2.25 -8.74
C GLU A 81 8.74 -3.12 -9.02
N LYS A 82 9.11 -3.92 -8.05
CA LYS A 82 10.17 -4.91 -8.16
C LYS A 82 9.70 -6.22 -7.57
N GLN A 83 10.08 -7.28 -8.23
CA GLN A 83 9.87 -8.61 -7.70
C GLN A 83 11.02 -8.94 -6.74
N VAL A 84 10.67 -9.26 -5.54
CA VAL A 84 11.64 -9.54 -4.49
C VAL A 84 11.65 -11.03 -4.18
#